data_2bf54c4497211fa9ac9d2ad4d7363df9
#
_entry.id   2bf54c4497211fa9ac9d2ad4d7363df9
#
_cell.length_a   1.000
_cell.length_b   1.000
_cell.length_c   1.000
_cell.angle_alpha   90.00
_cell.angle_beta   90.00
_cell.angle_gamma   90.00
#
_symmetry.space_group_name_H-M   'P 1'
#
loop_
_entity.id
_entity.type
_entity.pdbx_description
1 polymer ?
#
loop_
_entity_poly.entity_id
_entity_poly.type
_entity_poly.pdbx_seq_one_letter_code
_entity_poly.pdbx_strand_id
1 'polypeptide(L)'
;MVKNIAYATEEETLMGNGVNLRTLTNDGGSAVISDYGAHLLRWAPAGQPDVIWTPRTWHFEAGQPVGGGVPVCFPWFGPGFVHGGQTAKRPIHGFARLRQWALDEGAFTGARVRYVLDSERLTTGEVPWIEDEPNVRFHAAYEVCASDTLTMTLTVTNTGGEPMSYEAALHSYLHVGDVLGARLVGLRGATYLDATEAGFPPKLQEQP
;
A
#
# COMPACT_ATOMS: atom_id res chain seq x y z
N MET A 1 13.00 28.71 4.50
CA MET A 1 13.43 28.04 5.74
C MET A 1 12.44 26.90 5.96
N VAL A 2 12.77 25.70 5.48
CA VAL A 2 11.91 24.51 5.63
C VAL A 2 12.09 24.03 7.05
N LYS A 3 11.06 24.11 7.90
CA LYS A 3 11.08 23.50 9.22
C LYS A 3 11.19 21.99 9.04
N ASN A 4 12.31 21.42 9.47
CA ASN A 4 12.42 19.98 9.68
C ASN A 4 11.31 19.57 10.63
N ILE A 5 10.32 18.84 10.13
CA ILE A 5 9.35 18.14 10.96
C ILE A 5 10.14 16.96 11.51
N ALA A 6 10.50 17.00 12.78
CA ALA A 6 11.06 15.87 13.48
C ALA A 6 9.99 14.77 13.47
N TYR A 7 10.27 13.66 12.78
CA TYR A 7 9.45 12.47 12.86
C TYR A 7 9.77 11.76 14.17
N ALA A 8 8.73 11.30 14.84
CA ALA A 8 8.82 10.64 16.11
C ALA A 8 9.78 9.45 16.09
N THR A 9 10.55 9.28 17.15
CA THR A 9 11.36 8.10 17.43
C THR A 9 10.47 6.92 17.82
N GLU A 10 10.99 5.69 17.86
CA GLU A 10 10.25 4.46 18.21
C GLU A 10 9.38 4.59 19.48
N GLU A 11 9.70 5.51 20.38
CA GLU A 11 9.01 5.72 21.65
C GLU A 11 7.80 6.69 21.58
N GLU A 12 7.65 7.46 20.50
CA GLU A 12 6.63 8.53 20.42
C GLU A 12 5.36 8.15 19.66
N THR A 13 5.16 6.88 19.28
CA THR A 13 4.24 6.60 18.21
C THR A 13 3.01 5.79 18.59
N LEU A 14 2.32 6.21 19.60
CA LEU A 14 0.89 5.94 19.75
C LEU A 14 0.13 7.14 19.21
N MET A 15 -0.10 7.20 17.92
CA MET A 15 -1.10 8.11 17.37
C MET A 15 -2.46 7.67 17.86
N GLY A 16 -3.19 8.51 18.55
CA GLY A 16 -4.38 8.38 19.40
C GLY A 16 -5.48 7.35 19.10
N ASN A 17 -5.30 6.43 18.14
CA ASN A 17 -6.26 5.39 17.76
C ASN A 17 -5.62 3.99 17.69
N GLY A 18 -4.52 3.74 18.40
CA GLY A 18 -3.91 2.40 18.47
C GLY A 18 -3.15 1.97 17.22
N VAL A 19 -2.73 2.91 16.39
CA VAL A 19 -1.91 2.65 15.19
C VAL A 19 -0.45 2.90 15.51
N ASN A 20 0.38 1.89 15.33
CA ASN A 20 1.83 1.99 15.51
C ASN A 20 2.52 2.41 14.21
N LEU A 21 3.51 3.28 14.31
CA LEU A 21 4.45 3.57 13.23
C LEU A 21 5.80 2.90 13.52
N ARG A 22 6.43 2.37 12.48
CA ARG A 22 7.76 1.78 12.53
C ARG A 22 8.72 2.62 11.71
N THR A 23 9.85 2.96 12.29
CA THR A 23 10.91 3.68 11.59
C THR A 23 12.04 2.72 11.25
N LEU A 24 12.41 2.68 9.98
CA LEU A 24 13.65 2.07 9.51
C LEU A 24 14.67 3.19 9.34
N THR A 25 15.88 2.98 9.89
CA THR A 25 16.97 3.95 9.74
C THR A 25 18.29 3.21 9.65
N ASN A 26 19.05 3.53 8.60
CA ASN A 26 20.38 2.99 8.35
C ASN A 26 21.21 4.00 7.53
N ASP A 27 22.46 3.64 7.23
CA ASP A 27 23.38 4.54 6.49
C ASP A 27 22.89 4.88 5.07
N GLY A 28 22.02 4.06 4.47
CA GLY A 28 21.49 4.28 3.13
C GLY A 28 20.22 5.13 3.09
N GLY A 29 19.50 5.31 4.22
CA GLY A 29 18.27 6.09 4.24
C GLY A 29 17.35 5.82 5.41
N SER A 30 16.12 6.33 5.29
CA SER A 30 15.09 6.13 6.30
C SER A 30 13.71 5.91 5.68
N ALA A 31 12.86 5.15 6.38
CA ALA A 31 11.47 4.94 6.00
C ALA A 31 10.56 4.92 7.24
N VAL A 32 9.30 5.26 7.04
CA VAL A 32 8.25 5.19 8.08
C VAL A 32 7.09 4.35 7.54
N ILE A 33 6.71 3.33 8.27
CA ILE A 33 5.66 2.40 7.90
C ILE A 33 4.66 2.30 9.05
N SER A 34 3.37 2.26 8.73
CA SER A 34 2.28 2.03 9.68
C SER A 34 1.94 0.54 9.74
N ASP A 35 1.71 0.00 10.95
CA ASP A 35 1.16 -1.34 11.15
C ASP A 35 -0.28 -1.43 10.56
N TYR A 36 -1.01 -0.30 10.52
CA TYR A 36 -2.29 -0.21 9.85
C TYR A 36 -2.11 -0.12 8.35
N GLY A 37 -2.62 -1.12 7.63
CA GLY A 37 -2.48 -1.26 6.19
C GLY A 37 -1.10 -1.72 5.74
N ALA A 38 -0.17 -2.00 6.66
CA ALA A 38 1.26 -2.17 6.37
C ALA A 38 1.77 -1.03 5.47
N HIS A 39 1.29 0.20 5.73
CA HIS A 39 1.33 1.32 4.81
C HIS A 39 2.68 2.04 4.89
N LEU A 40 3.49 1.97 3.85
CA LEU A 40 4.69 2.79 3.72
C LEU A 40 4.29 4.25 3.54
N LEU A 41 4.61 5.09 4.52
CA LEU A 41 4.23 6.51 4.55
C LEU A 41 5.33 7.40 3.99
N ARG A 42 6.59 7.02 4.19
CA ARG A 42 7.75 7.82 3.84
C ARG A 42 8.92 6.92 3.48
N TRP A 43 9.71 7.35 2.52
CA TRP A 43 11.05 6.85 2.27
C TRP A 43 11.92 7.95 1.66
N ALA A 44 13.15 8.08 2.18
CA ALA A 44 14.18 8.98 1.67
C ALA A 44 15.54 8.26 1.69
N PRO A 45 16.29 8.23 0.58
CA PRO A 45 17.71 7.91 0.61
C PRO A 45 18.49 8.89 1.49
N ALA A 46 19.62 8.47 2.04
CA ALA A 46 20.44 9.31 2.91
C ALA A 46 20.84 10.63 2.22
N GLY A 47 20.59 11.73 2.91
CA GLY A 47 20.89 13.07 2.41
C GLY A 47 20.00 13.54 1.24
N GLN A 48 18.95 12.80 0.88
CA GLN A 48 18.01 13.15 -0.18
C GLN A 48 16.64 13.53 0.39
N PRO A 49 15.83 14.30 -0.35
CA PRO A 49 14.43 14.53 0.02
C PRO A 49 13.59 13.25 -0.05
N ASP A 50 12.41 13.30 0.56
CA ASP A 50 11.44 12.21 0.48
C ASP A 50 11.05 11.92 -0.96
N VAL A 51 11.09 10.65 -1.33
CA VAL A 51 10.64 10.14 -2.64
C VAL A 51 9.16 9.78 -2.58
N ILE A 52 8.70 9.27 -1.45
CA ILE A 52 7.28 8.95 -1.22
C ILE A 52 6.58 10.18 -0.66
N TRP A 53 5.45 10.53 -1.28
CA TRP A 53 4.63 11.66 -0.86
C TRP A 53 3.52 11.25 0.07
N THR A 54 3.37 11.99 1.17
CA THR A 54 2.20 11.97 2.07
C THR A 54 1.71 13.39 2.31
N PRO A 55 0.41 13.60 2.55
CA PRO A 55 -0.11 14.92 2.91
C PRO A 55 0.52 15.41 4.21
N ARG A 56 0.67 16.72 4.36
CA ARG A 56 1.27 17.34 5.56
C ARG A 56 0.44 17.09 6.83
N THR A 57 -0.85 16.96 6.65
CA THR A 57 -1.79 16.63 7.72
C THR A 57 -2.52 15.36 7.30
N TRP A 58 -2.27 14.28 8.01
CA TRP A 58 -2.98 13.04 7.82
C TRP A 58 -3.47 12.54 9.19
N HIS A 59 -4.65 11.93 9.17
CA HIS A 59 -5.25 11.37 10.36
C HIS A 59 -5.48 9.90 10.14
N PHE A 60 -5.15 9.10 11.15
CA PHE A 60 -5.57 7.73 11.18
C PHE A 60 -6.94 7.63 11.82
N GLU A 61 -7.86 7.03 11.08
CA GLU A 61 -9.16 6.63 11.59
C GLU A 61 -9.41 5.20 11.14
N ALA A 62 -9.76 4.33 12.09
CA ALA A 62 -10.04 2.93 11.79
C ALA A 62 -11.14 2.81 10.72
N GLY A 63 -10.89 2.00 9.69
CA GLY A 63 -11.81 1.84 8.56
C GLY A 63 -11.67 2.92 7.47
N GLN A 64 -10.85 3.95 7.66
CA GLN A 64 -10.57 4.96 6.66
C GLN A 64 -9.18 4.75 6.02
N PRO A 65 -9.04 5.00 4.71
CA PRO A 65 -7.73 4.93 4.08
C PRO A 65 -6.87 6.13 4.43
N VAL A 66 -5.59 5.90 4.62
CA VAL A 66 -4.60 6.98 4.66
C VAL A 66 -4.35 7.47 3.23
N GLY A 67 -4.39 8.78 3.03
CA GLY A 67 -4.02 9.39 1.74
C GLY A 67 -2.51 9.45 1.57
N GLY A 68 -2.01 9.28 0.34
CA GLY A 68 -0.57 9.29 0.04
C GLY A 68 0.15 8.01 0.46
N GLY A 69 1.49 8.04 0.51
CA GLY A 69 2.28 6.86 0.82
C GLY A 69 2.21 5.78 -0.25
N VAL A 70 2.27 4.53 0.18
CA VAL A 70 2.09 3.35 -0.68
C VAL A 70 1.08 2.40 -0.06
N PRO A 71 -0.22 2.65 -0.22
CA PRO A 71 -1.23 1.71 0.25
C PRO A 71 -1.17 0.38 -0.51
N VAL A 72 -1.32 -0.72 0.23
CA VAL A 72 -1.44 -2.07 -0.33
C VAL A 72 -2.88 -2.31 -0.76
N CYS A 73 -3.15 -2.21 -2.06
CA CYS A 73 -4.45 -2.53 -2.63
C CYS A 73 -4.55 -4.05 -2.84
N PHE A 74 -5.41 -4.72 -2.08
CA PHE A 74 -5.61 -6.16 -2.10
C PHE A 74 -6.90 -6.53 -1.37
N PRO A 75 -7.66 -7.54 -1.77
CA PRO A 75 -7.46 -8.46 -2.89
C PRO A 75 -8.16 -8.02 -4.19
N TRP A 76 -8.50 -6.73 -4.34
CA TRP A 76 -8.92 -6.14 -5.60
C TRP A 76 -8.44 -4.71 -5.72
N PHE A 77 -8.32 -4.24 -6.97
CA PHE A 77 -7.99 -2.86 -7.30
C PHE A 77 -9.22 -2.10 -7.80
N GLY A 78 -9.36 -0.81 -7.46
CA GLY A 78 -10.54 -0.05 -7.78
C GLY A 78 -11.81 -0.72 -7.22
N PRO A 79 -12.87 -0.82 -8.04
CA PRO A 79 -14.09 -1.54 -7.68
C PRO A 79 -13.98 -3.06 -7.90
N GLY A 80 -12.81 -3.57 -8.27
CA GLY A 80 -12.58 -4.93 -8.72
C GLY A 80 -12.98 -5.16 -10.17
N PHE A 81 -12.36 -6.13 -10.82
CA PHE A 81 -12.62 -6.49 -12.21
C PHE A 81 -12.79 -8.01 -12.33
N VAL A 82 -13.69 -8.43 -13.22
CA VAL A 82 -13.88 -9.81 -13.61
C VAL A 82 -14.00 -9.86 -15.14
N HIS A 83 -13.13 -10.62 -15.79
CA HIS A 83 -13.06 -10.72 -17.25
C HIS A 83 -12.99 -9.35 -17.96
N GLY A 84 -12.28 -8.38 -17.36
CA GLY A 84 -12.15 -7.03 -17.89
C GLY A 84 -13.34 -6.09 -17.61
N GLY A 85 -14.43 -6.59 -17.05
CA GLY A 85 -15.58 -5.79 -16.61
C GLY A 85 -15.45 -5.36 -15.15
N GLN A 86 -15.83 -4.13 -14.85
CA GLN A 86 -15.88 -3.65 -13.47
C GLN A 86 -16.92 -4.40 -12.64
N THR A 87 -16.59 -4.62 -11.39
CA THR A 87 -17.53 -5.07 -10.36
C THR A 87 -17.88 -3.89 -9.43
N ALA A 88 -18.70 -4.15 -8.42
CA ALA A 88 -19.08 -3.14 -7.44
C ALA A 88 -18.50 -3.43 -6.04
N LYS A 89 -17.36 -4.11 -5.96
CA LYS A 89 -16.74 -4.50 -4.68
C LYS A 89 -16.44 -3.27 -3.81
N ARG A 90 -16.69 -3.42 -2.53
CA ARG A 90 -16.39 -2.42 -1.51
C ARG A 90 -15.57 -3.05 -0.38
N PRO A 91 -14.67 -2.32 0.26
CA PRO A 91 -14.25 -0.94 -0.06
C PRO A 91 -13.47 -0.87 -1.40
N ILE A 92 -13.46 0.30 -2.03
CA ILE A 92 -12.60 0.56 -3.21
C ILE A 92 -11.14 0.23 -2.87
N HIS A 93 -10.42 -0.44 -3.79
CA HIS A 93 -9.03 -0.89 -3.64
C HIS A 93 -8.80 -2.00 -2.59
N GLY A 94 -9.83 -2.78 -2.30
CA GLY A 94 -9.72 -3.86 -1.33
C GLY A 94 -9.62 -3.38 0.13
N PHE A 95 -9.55 -4.32 1.01
CA PHE A 95 -9.60 -4.07 2.45
C PHE A 95 -8.22 -4.09 3.14
N ALA A 96 -7.19 -4.63 2.50
CA ALA A 96 -5.88 -4.84 3.13
C ALA A 96 -5.29 -3.56 3.74
N ARG A 97 -5.44 -2.43 3.03
CA ARG A 97 -5.02 -1.10 3.50
C ARG A 97 -5.84 -0.54 4.67
N LEU A 98 -6.96 -1.19 5.03
CA LEU A 98 -7.87 -0.77 6.11
C LEU A 98 -7.82 -1.72 7.30
N ARG A 99 -6.80 -2.57 7.37
CA ARG A 99 -6.63 -3.57 8.43
C ARG A 99 -5.31 -3.41 9.15
N GLN A 100 -5.32 -3.80 10.41
CA GLN A 100 -4.09 -3.97 11.16
C GLN A 100 -3.39 -5.23 10.64
N TRP A 101 -2.14 -5.09 10.20
CA TRP A 101 -1.29 -6.21 9.84
C TRP A 101 -0.46 -6.63 11.04
N ALA A 102 -0.17 -7.91 11.15
CA ALA A 102 0.72 -8.40 12.20
C ALA A 102 2.18 -8.19 11.78
N LEU A 103 2.96 -7.58 12.67
CA LEU A 103 4.40 -7.44 12.47
C LEU A 103 5.07 -8.80 12.65
N ASP A 104 5.93 -9.18 11.70
CA ASP A 104 6.90 -10.26 11.89
C ASP A 104 8.13 -9.70 12.61
N GLU A 105 8.12 -9.80 13.92
CA GLU A 105 9.17 -9.23 14.79
C GLU A 105 10.55 -9.77 14.46
N GLY A 106 10.65 -11.04 14.02
CA GLY A 106 11.91 -11.67 13.63
C GLY A 106 12.51 -11.09 12.35
N ALA A 107 11.70 -10.39 11.56
CA ALA A 107 12.12 -9.74 10.32
C ALA A 107 12.28 -8.22 10.46
N PHE A 108 12.07 -7.64 11.66
CA PHE A 108 12.22 -6.21 11.88
C PHE A 108 13.68 -5.84 12.18
N THR A 109 14.24 -4.96 11.36
CA THR A 109 15.62 -4.44 11.50
C THR A 109 15.65 -2.96 11.11
N GLY A 110 16.79 -2.28 11.25
CA GLY A 110 16.95 -0.90 10.78
C GLY A 110 16.79 -0.70 9.25
N ALA A 111 16.77 -1.78 8.48
CA ALA A 111 16.64 -1.72 7.01
C ALA A 111 15.43 -2.48 6.46
N ARG A 112 14.76 -3.30 7.27
CA ARG A 112 13.70 -4.20 6.81
C ARG A 112 12.57 -4.33 7.83
N VAL A 113 11.35 -4.37 7.30
CA VAL A 113 10.15 -4.75 8.07
C VAL A 113 9.32 -5.71 7.22
N ARG A 114 8.69 -6.67 7.87
CA ARG A 114 7.74 -7.60 7.25
C ARG A 114 6.46 -7.65 8.06
N TYR A 115 5.35 -7.61 7.34
CA TYR A 115 4.01 -7.74 7.89
C TYR A 115 3.29 -8.93 7.28
N VAL A 116 2.34 -9.48 8.01
CA VAL A 116 1.50 -10.58 7.56
C VAL A 116 0.02 -10.27 7.77
N LEU A 117 -0.80 -10.72 6.83
CA LEU A 117 -2.26 -10.68 6.88
C LEU A 117 -2.80 -12.05 6.48
N ASP A 118 -3.42 -12.72 7.43
CA ASP A 118 -4.03 -14.03 7.24
C ASP A 118 -5.54 -13.91 7.11
N SER A 119 -6.12 -14.53 6.08
CA SER A 119 -7.56 -14.54 5.88
C SER A 119 -8.32 -15.19 7.04
N GLU A 120 -7.71 -16.17 7.72
CA GLU A 120 -8.31 -16.87 8.85
C GLU A 120 -8.50 -15.99 10.09
N ARG A 121 -7.77 -14.89 10.17
CA ARG A 121 -7.89 -13.90 11.27
C ARG A 121 -8.91 -12.81 10.99
N LEU A 122 -9.49 -12.80 9.79
CA LEU A 122 -10.48 -11.80 9.37
C LEU A 122 -11.89 -12.33 9.66
N THR A 123 -12.71 -11.47 10.23
CA THR A 123 -14.12 -11.80 10.47
C THR A 123 -15.00 -11.39 9.28
N THR A 124 -16.16 -12.00 9.12
CA THR A 124 -17.11 -11.66 8.06
C THR A 124 -17.55 -10.19 8.11
N GLY A 125 -17.69 -9.62 9.31
CA GLY A 125 -17.97 -8.18 9.47
C GLY A 125 -16.86 -7.26 9.00
N GLU A 126 -15.59 -7.75 9.00
CA GLU A 126 -14.44 -7.00 8.51
C GLU A 126 -14.24 -7.15 7.00
N VAL A 127 -14.71 -8.25 6.41
CA VAL A 127 -14.50 -8.60 5.02
C VAL A 127 -15.76 -9.21 4.43
N PRO A 128 -16.76 -8.37 4.08
CA PRO A 128 -18.07 -8.84 3.60
C PRO A 128 -18.01 -9.82 2.42
N TRP A 129 -16.99 -9.72 1.54
CA TRP A 129 -16.87 -10.63 0.40
C TRP A 129 -16.47 -12.07 0.80
N ILE A 130 -16.01 -12.33 2.02
CA ILE A 130 -15.79 -13.70 2.52
C ILE A 130 -17.09 -14.48 2.57
N GLU A 131 -18.23 -13.82 2.75
CA GLU A 131 -19.55 -14.48 2.68
C GLU A 131 -19.84 -14.96 1.25
N ASP A 132 -19.45 -14.18 0.24
CA ASP A 132 -19.65 -14.52 -1.17
C ASP A 132 -18.63 -15.55 -1.66
N GLU A 133 -17.44 -15.57 -1.07
CA GLU A 133 -16.33 -16.46 -1.46
C GLU A 133 -15.76 -17.20 -0.21
N PRO A 134 -16.56 -18.05 0.45
CA PRO A 134 -16.20 -18.64 1.75
C PRO A 134 -14.99 -19.56 1.71
N ASN A 135 -14.59 -20.03 0.52
CA ASN A 135 -13.45 -20.91 0.32
C ASN A 135 -12.13 -20.19 0.07
N VAL A 136 -12.17 -18.86 -0.05
CA VAL A 136 -10.96 -18.07 -0.25
C VAL A 136 -10.14 -18.05 1.05
N ARG A 137 -8.95 -18.61 0.97
CA ARG A 137 -7.98 -18.64 2.07
C ARG A 137 -6.63 -18.16 1.55
N PHE A 138 -6.02 -17.23 2.24
CA PHE A 138 -4.70 -16.72 1.87
C PHE A 138 -3.84 -16.37 3.08
N HIS A 139 -2.55 -16.41 2.86
CA HIS A 139 -1.53 -15.76 3.65
C HIS A 139 -0.86 -14.70 2.79
N ALA A 140 -1.00 -13.44 3.16
CA ALA A 140 -0.32 -12.33 2.50
C ALA A 140 0.83 -11.84 3.37
N ALA A 141 2.03 -11.76 2.80
CA ALA A 141 3.21 -11.18 3.44
C ALA A 141 3.68 -9.97 2.63
N TYR A 142 3.86 -8.84 3.31
CA TYR A 142 4.38 -7.63 2.71
C TYR A 142 5.68 -7.24 3.39
N GLU A 143 6.74 -7.15 2.59
CA GLU A 143 8.08 -6.80 3.05
C GLU A 143 8.54 -5.48 2.42
N VAL A 144 9.09 -4.61 3.25
CA VAL A 144 9.73 -3.36 2.83
C VAL A 144 11.20 -3.42 3.25
N CYS A 145 12.10 -3.32 2.28
CA CYS A 145 13.52 -3.12 2.50
C CYS A 145 13.86 -1.70 2.03
N ALA A 146 14.33 -0.87 2.95
CA ALA A 146 14.62 0.53 2.71
C ALA A 146 16.05 0.87 3.11
N SER A 147 16.80 1.36 2.12
CA SER A 147 18.19 1.83 2.27
C SER A 147 18.39 2.98 1.25
N ASP A 148 19.49 3.00 0.51
CA ASP A 148 19.70 3.83 -0.69
C ASP A 148 18.72 3.48 -1.82
N THR A 149 18.16 2.29 -1.75
CA THR A 149 17.09 1.80 -2.63
C THR A 149 15.88 1.36 -1.79
N LEU A 150 14.69 1.39 -2.40
CA LEU A 150 13.46 0.91 -1.82
C LEU A 150 12.99 -0.34 -2.58
N THR A 151 12.86 -1.44 -1.86
CA THR A 151 12.24 -2.66 -2.38
C THR A 151 11.00 -2.99 -1.59
N MET A 152 9.90 -3.18 -2.28
CA MET A 152 8.61 -3.55 -1.70
C MET A 152 8.13 -4.85 -2.35
N THR A 153 7.87 -5.87 -1.55
CA THR A 153 7.47 -7.20 -2.02
C THR A 153 6.17 -7.63 -1.36
N LEU A 154 5.13 -7.84 -2.15
CA LEU A 154 3.90 -8.47 -1.70
C LEU A 154 3.88 -9.91 -2.18
N THR A 155 3.84 -10.85 -1.25
CA THR A 155 3.72 -12.29 -1.52
C THR A 155 2.35 -12.75 -1.07
N VAL A 156 1.59 -13.37 -1.98
CA VAL A 156 0.28 -13.94 -1.67
C VAL A 156 0.34 -15.44 -1.88
N THR A 157 0.06 -16.18 -0.83
CA THR A 157 -0.02 -17.65 -0.85
C THR A 157 -1.47 -18.06 -0.68
N ASN A 158 -2.00 -18.83 -1.63
CA ASN A 158 -3.29 -19.48 -1.46
C ASN A 158 -3.14 -20.64 -0.46
N THR A 159 -3.81 -20.53 0.68
CA THR A 159 -3.82 -21.56 1.74
C THR A 159 -5.08 -22.39 1.72
N GLY A 160 -6.00 -22.13 0.78
CA GLY A 160 -7.21 -22.92 0.56
C GLY A 160 -7.00 -24.11 -0.39
N GLY A 161 -8.04 -24.92 -0.52
CA GLY A 161 -8.06 -26.08 -1.44
C GLY A 161 -8.51 -25.73 -2.86
N GLU A 162 -9.05 -24.54 -3.09
CA GLU A 162 -9.61 -24.10 -4.36
C GLU A 162 -8.78 -22.96 -4.98
N PRO A 163 -8.75 -22.81 -6.30
CA PRO A 163 -8.10 -21.67 -6.95
C PRO A 163 -8.65 -20.34 -6.46
N MET A 164 -7.76 -19.37 -6.25
CA MET A 164 -8.10 -18.01 -5.85
C MET A 164 -7.65 -17.02 -6.93
N SER A 165 -8.56 -16.13 -7.32
CA SER A 165 -8.25 -14.98 -8.17
C SER A 165 -8.19 -13.71 -7.33
N TYR A 166 -7.21 -12.85 -7.57
CA TYR A 166 -7.09 -11.56 -6.91
C TYR A 166 -6.45 -10.52 -7.82
N GLU A 167 -6.62 -9.27 -7.45
CA GLU A 167 -5.89 -8.14 -7.99
C GLU A 167 -5.08 -7.48 -6.88
N ALA A 168 -3.89 -7.02 -7.19
CA ALA A 168 -3.04 -6.33 -6.24
C ALA A 168 -2.33 -5.14 -6.88
N ALA A 169 -2.11 -4.09 -6.08
CA ALA A 169 -1.26 -2.98 -6.45
C ALA A 169 -0.57 -2.39 -5.22
N LEU A 170 0.66 -1.95 -5.39
CA LEU A 170 1.36 -1.06 -4.49
C LEU A 170 1.15 0.37 -5.05
N HIS A 171 0.12 1.05 -4.54
CA HIS A 171 -0.37 2.32 -5.10
C HIS A 171 0.52 3.47 -4.66
N SER A 172 1.66 3.62 -5.32
CA SER A 172 2.71 4.55 -4.92
C SER A 172 2.38 6.01 -5.26
N TYR A 173 2.43 6.88 -4.26
CA TYR A 173 2.40 8.33 -4.42
C TYR A 173 3.82 8.86 -4.38
N LEU A 174 4.28 9.41 -5.51
CA LEU A 174 5.63 9.94 -5.64
C LEU A 174 5.67 11.44 -5.36
N HIS A 175 6.69 11.88 -4.62
CA HIS A 175 6.93 13.30 -4.39
C HIS A 175 7.56 13.92 -5.63
N VAL A 176 6.87 14.88 -6.24
CA VAL A 176 7.34 15.62 -7.42
C VAL A 176 7.29 17.11 -7.15
N GLY A 177 8.22 17.85 -7.74
CA GLY A 177 8.30 19.31 -7.54
C GLY A 177 7.12 20.07 -8.18
N ASP A 178 6.68 19.60 -9.35
CA ASP A 178 5.53 20.13 -10.07
C ASP A 178 4.85 18.98 -10.84
N VAL A 179 3.63 18.66 -10.45
CA VAL A 179 2.85 17.59 -11.07
C VAL A 179 2.51 17.88 -12.54
N LEU A 180 2.35 19.14 -12.91
CA LEU A 180 2.06 19.52 -14.30
C LEU A 180 3.29 19.39 -15.20
N GLY A 181 4.49 19.46 -14.61
CA GLY A 181 5.76 19.24 -15.29
C GLY A 181 6.26 17.77 -15.24
N ALA A 182 5.63 16.94 -14.41
CA ALA A 182 6.05 15.55 -14.25
C ALA A 182 5.70 14.72 -15.49
N ARG A 183 6.59 13.79 -15.83
CA ARG A 183 6.40 12.85 -16.95
C ARG A 183 6.74 11.44 -16.52
N LEU A 184 5.89 10.50 -16.93
CA LEU A 184 6.15 9.08 -16.80
C LEU A 184 6.52 8.54 -18.19
N VAL A 185 7.73 8.02 -18.33
CA VAL A 185 8.26 7.50 -19.59
C VAL A 185 8.37 5.98 -19.57
N GLY A 186 8.42 5.35 -20.76
CA GLY A 186 8.60 3.91 -20.88
C GLY A 186 7.28 3.13 -21.04
N LEU A 187 6.13 3.81 -21.12
CA LEU A 187 4.82 3.17 -21.25
C LEU A 187 4.29 3.13 -22.68
N ARG A 188 5.07 3.55 -23.69
CA ARG A 188 4.65 3.51 -25.08
C ARG A 188 4.25 2.10 -25.51
N GLY A 189 3.06 1.97 -26.10
CA GLY A 189 2.48 0.68 -26.51
C GLY A 189 1.78 -0.08 -25.38
N ALA A 190 1.78 0.43 -24.14
CA ALA A 190 0.97 -0.15 -23.07
C ALA A 190 -0.50 0.21 -23.25
N THR A 191 -1.37 -0.75 -22.96
CA THR A 191 -2.81 -0.48 -22.82
C THR A 191 -3.12 -0.10 -21.38
N TYR A 192 -3.88 0.97 -21.18
CA TYR A 192 -4.35 1.40 -19.87
C TYR A 192 -5.86 1.60 -19.87
N LEU A 193 -6.47 1.55 -18.69
CA LEU A 193 -7.88 1.87 -18.48
C LEU A 193 -8.01 3.33 -18.07
N ASP A 194 -8.76 4.11 -18.83
CA ASP A 194 -8.94 5.54 -18.53
C ASP A 194 -10.01 5.73 -17.46
N ALA A 195 -9.58 5.95 -16.23
CA ALA A 195 -10.46 6.17 -15.08
C ALA A 195 -11.15 7.54 -15.10
N THR A 196 -10.83 8.43 -16.02
CA THR A 196 -11.50 9.73 -16.19
C THR A 196 -12.78 9.63 -17.04
N GLU A 197 -12.95 8.52 -17.76
CA GLU A 197 -14.12 8.24 -18.56
C GLU A 197 -15.02 7.17 -17.94
N ALA A 198 -16.33 7.32 -18.10
CA ALA A 198 -17.29 6.33 -17.65
C ALA A 198 -17.05 4.98 -18.33
N GLY A 199 -17.04 3.89 -17.52
CA GLY A 199 -16.80 2.55 -18.03
C GLY A 199 -15.33 2.18 -18.16
N PHE A 200 -14.39 3.08 -17.87
CA PHE A 200 -12.94 2.83 -17.91
C PHE A 200 -12.49 2.25 -19.25
N PRO A 201 -12.73 2.94 -20.37
CA PRO A 201 -12.40 2.39 -21.67
C PRO A 201 -10.90 2.12 -21.81
N PRO A 202 -10.50 1.00 -22.43
CA PRO A 202 -9.10 0.74 -22.71
C PRO A 202 -8.58 1.69 -23.77
N LYS A 203 -7.42 2.28 -23.53
CA LYS A 203 -6.70 3.16 -24.44
C LYS A 203 -5.27 2.69 -24.63
N LEU A 204 -4.69 2.99 -25.79
CA LEU A 204 -3.29 2.73 -26.09
C LEU A 204 -2.45 3.97 -25.77
N GLN A 205 -1.37 3.79 -25.01
CA GLN A 205 -0.38 4.86 -24.81
C GLN A 205 0.47 5.02 -26.09
N GLU A 206 0.21 6.06 -26.85
CA GLU A 206 0.90 6.30 -28.14
C GLU A 206 2.17 7.14 -27.99
N GLN A 207 2.22 7.99 -26.96
CA GLN A 207 3.33 8.89 -26.69
C GLN A 207 4.40 8.20 -25.80
N PRO A 208 5.68 8.64 -25.93
CA PRO A 208 6.75 8.13 -25.06
C PRO A 208 6.48 8.36 -23.58
#